data_f41c7f057b4a364aa77bfe9a9ec185f4
#
_entry.id   f41c7f057b4a364aa77bfe9a9ec185f4
#
_cell.length_a   1.000
_cell.length_b   1.000
_cell.length_c   1.000
_cell.angle_alpha   90.00
_cell.angle_beta   90.00
_cell.angle_gamma   90.00
#
_symmetry.space_group_name_H-M   'P 1'
#
loop_
_entity.id
_entity.type
_entity.pdbx_description
1 polymer ?
#
loop_
_entity_poly.entity_id
_entity_poly.type
_entity_poly.pdbx_seq_one_letter_code
_entity_poly.pdbx_strand_id
1 'polypeptide(L)'
;ASDVYKRQFDQYSYLIKDENRLKRARHAVLENQRTLKAQVALQAGDLETFGRLMNASHVSLEHDYEVTGLELDTLVHTAWAQEGVLGARMTGAGFGGCAIALVQKDAVEAFKEAVGKHYEEVVGYAPSFYIAEVAGGTRVLD
;
A
#
# COMPACT_ATOMS: atom_id res chain seq x y z
N ALA A 1 1.29 16.44 -16.32
CA ALA A 1 1.39 17.23 -15.08
C ALA A 1 2.23 16.55 -14.01
N SER A 2 2.02 15.25 -13.73
CA SER A 2 2.74 14.52 -12.66
C SER A 2 4.25 14.45 -12.87
N ASP A 3 4.74 14.30 -14.10
CA ASP A 3 6.17 14.29 -14.39
C ASP A 3 6.85 15.65 -14.16
N VAL A 4 6.08 16.73 -14.20
CA VAL A 4 6.58 18.07 -13.86
C VAL A 4 6.89 18.16 -12.37
N TYR A 5 5.98 17.69 -11.51
CA TYR A 5 6.20 17.72 -10.04
C TYR A 5 7.38 16.85 -9.63
N LYS A 6 7.53 15.66 -10.24
CA LYS A 6 8.68 14.81 -9.96
C LYS A 6 9.98 15.47 -10.35
N ARG A 7 10.07 16.04 -11.57
CA ARG A 7 11.27 16.75 -12.03
C ARG A 7 11.60 17.96 -11.15
N GLN A 8 10.58 18.73 -10.75
CA GLN A 8 10.76 19.86 -9.84
C GLN A 8 11.26 19.40 -8.47
N PHE A 9 10.70 18.31 -7.93
CA PHE A 9 11.17 17.74 -6.67
C PHE A 9 12.61 17.28 -6.78
N ASP A 10 12.97 16.51 -7.81
CA ASP A 10 14.35 16.05 -8.03
C ASP A 10 15.34 17.22 -8.16
N GLN A 11 14.91 18.31 -8.80
CA GLN A 11 15.76 19.49 -9.02
C GLN A 11 15.88 20.39 -7.80
N TYR A 12 14.84 20.54 -6.99
CA TYR A 12 14.75 21.57 -5.94
C TYR A 12 14.61 21.01 -4.51
N SER A 13 14.52 19.69 -4.34
CA SER A 13 14.35 19.08 -3.00
C SER A 13 15.43 19.47 -2.00
N TYR A 14 16.64 19.79 -2.46
CA TYR A 14 17.75 20.28 -1.61
C TYR A 14 17.45 21.61 -0.90
N LEU A 15 16.45 22.36 -1.33
CA LEU A 15 15.99 23.58 -0.69
C LEU A 15 15.15 23.31 0.57
N ILE A 16 14.57 22.11 0.68
CA ILE A 16 13.81 21.68 1.85
C ILE A 16 14.81 21.23 2.92
N LYS A 17 15.07 22.09 3.90
CA LYS A 17 16.08 21.86 4.94
C LYS A 17 15.57 20.99 6.11
N ASP A 18 14.27 20.98 6.32
CA ASP A 18 13.61 20.15 7.33
C ASP A 18 13.47 18.72 6.78
N GLU A 19 14.05 17.75 7.48
CA GLU A 19 14.08 16.36 7.03
C GLU A 19 12.68 15.73 6.98
N ASN A 20 11.82 16.04 7.96
CA ASN A 20 10.45 15.53 7.96
C ASN A 20 9.64 16.08 6.78
N ARG A 21 9.74 17.38 6.53
CA ARG A 21 9.09 17.99 5.37
C ARG A 21 9.60 17.40 4.06
N LEU A 22 10.89 17.11 3.96
CA LEU A 22 11.49 16.48 2.80
C LEU A 22 10.91 15.08 2.58
N LYS A 23 10.81 14.26 3.62
CA LYS A 23 10.18 12.92 3.58
C LYS A 23 8.71 13.03 3.13
N ARG A 24 7.91 13.92 3.75
CA ARG A 24 6.49 14.10 3.38
C ARG A 24 6.32 14.54 1.93
N ALA A 25 7.13 15.49 1.47
CA ALA A 25 7.12 15.95 0.08
C ALA A 25 7.50 14.82 -0.89
N ARG A 26 8.51 14.02 -0.55
CA ARG A 26 8.93 12.84 -1.32
C ARG A 26 7.77 11.85 -1.46
N HIS A 27 7.13 11.50 -0.35
CA HIS A 27 5.97 10.62 -0.37
C HIS A 27 4.91 11.15 -1.33
N ALA A 28 4.44 12.38 -1.15
CA ALA A 28 3.36 12.96 -1.93
C ALA A 28 3.65 12.97 -3.44
N VAL A 29 4.86 13.37 -3.83
CA VAL A 29 5.27 13.42 -5.24
C VAL A 29 5.37 12.02 -5.85
N LEU A 30 6.01 11.08 -5.14
CA LEU A 30 6.20 9.73 -5.64
C LEU A 30 4.92 8.90 -5.61
N GLU A 31 4.02 9.12 -4.65
CA GLU A 31 2.73 8.43 -4.58
C GLU A 31 1.84 8.81 -5.75
N ASN A 32 1.82 10.08 -6.15
CA ASN A 32 1.13 10.49 -7.36
C ASN A 32 1.65 9.75 -8.62
N GLN A 33 2.97 9.58 -8.71
CA GLN A 33 3.58 8.79 -9.80
C GLN A 33 3.18 7.30 -9.73
N ARG A 34 3.18 6.72 -8.52
CA ARG A 34 2.77 5.33 -8.32
C ARG A 34 1.33 5.10 -8.74
N THR A 35 0.43 6.01 -8.39
CA THR A 35 -1.00 5.93 -8.76
C THR A 35 -1.19 5.88 -10.27
N LEU A 36 -0.51 6.76 -11.02
CA LEU A 36 -0.61 6.77 -12.48
C LEU A 36 -0.03 5.49 -13.12
N LYS A 37 1.08 5.00 -12.61
CA LYS A 37 1.65 3.73 -13.06
C LYS A 37 0.74 2.55 -12.73
N ALA A 38 0.11 2.56 -11.55
CA ALA A 38 -0.84 1.53 -11.14
C ALA A 38 -2.07 1.50 -12.06
N GLN A 39 -2.58 2.66 -12.47
CA GLN A 39 -3.67 2.73 -13.44
C GLN A 39 -3.27 2.08 -14.77
N VAL A 40 -2.07 2.37 -15.29
CA VAL A 40 -1.56 1.76 -16.52
C VAL A 40 -1.41 0.24 -16.39
N ALA A 41 -0.85 -0.23 -15.26
CA ALA A 41 -0.69 -1.65 -15.00
C ALA A 41 -2.04 -2.37 -14.96
N LEU A 42 -3.05 -1.81 -14.27
CA LEU A 42 -4.41 -2.36 -14.23
C LEU A 42 -5.06 -2.41 -15.61
N GLN A 43 -4.93 -1.36 -16.42
CA GLN A 43 -5.46 -1.32 -17.78
C GLN A 43 -4.82 -2.37 -18.70
N ALA A 44 -3.55 -2.70 -18.45
CA ALA A 44 -2.81 -3.74 -19.17
C ALA A 44 -3.05 -5.15 -18.61
N GLY A 45 -3.75 -5.31 -17.50
CA GLY A 45 -3.92 -6.60 -16.80
C GLY A 45 -2.62 -7.07 -16.10
N ASP A 46 -1.62 -6.19 -15.92
CA ASP A 46 -0.35 -6.51 -15.26
C ASP A 46 -0.50 -6.41 -13.74
N LEU A 47 -1.07 -7.47 -13.16
CA LEU A 47 -1.31 -7.55 -11.71
C LEU A 47 -0.03 -7.66 -10.90
N GLU A 48 1.04 -8.21 -11.46
CA GLU A 48 2.34 -8.27 -10.78
C GLU A 48 2.94 -6.87 -10.59
N THR A 49 2.95 -6.05 -11.64
CA THR A 49 3.39 -4.66 -11.54
C THR A 49 2.49 -3.87 -10.60
N PHE A 50 1.18 -4.08 -10.66
CA PHE A 50 0.25 -3.44 -9.74
C PHE A 50 0.56 -3.80 -8.27
N GLY A 51 0.78 -5.08 -7.97
CA GLY A 51 1.16 -5.56 -6.63
C GLY A 51 2.47 -4.95 -6.14
N ARG A 52 3.51 -4.90 -7.00
CA ARG A 52 4.78 -4.22 -6.66
C ARG A 52 4.59 -2.73 -6.35
N LEU A 53 3.70 -2.04 -7.04
CA LEU A 53 3.39 -0.64 -6.76
C LEU A 53 2.62 -0.47 -5.45
N MET A 54 1.74 -1.42 -5.08
CA MET A 54 1.12 -1.46 -3.76
C MET A 54 2.18 -1.57 -2.66
N ASN A 55 3.12 -2.50 -2.79
CA ASN A 55 4.20 -2.68 -1.82
C ASN A 55 5.07 -1.42 -1.69
N ALA A 56 5.46 -0.81 -2.81
CA ALA A 56 6.24 0.43 -2.82
C ALA A 56 5.48 1.61 -2.18
N SER A 57 4.16 1.63 -2.30
CA SER A 57 3.30 2.61 -1.61
C SER A 57 3.36 2.42 -0.09
N HIS A 58 3.23 1.18 0.41
CA HIS A 58 3.30 0.92 1.84
C HIS A 58 4.67 1.30 2.43
N VAL A 59 5.76 0.91 1.78
CA VAL A 59 7.12 1.31 2.19
C VAL A 59 7.26 2.83 2.32
N SER A 60 6.69 3.58 1.37
CA SER A 60 6.72 5.04 1.43
C SER A 60 5.82 5.62 2.54
N LEU A 61 4.67 4.99 2.81
CA LEU A 61 3.79 5.34 3.92
C LEU A 61 4.43 5.07 5.29
N GLU A 62 5.20 3.97 5.38
CA GLU A 62 5.94 3.59 6.59
C GLU A 62 7.13 4.53 6.85
N HIS A 63 8.00 4.76 5.85
CA HIS A 63 9.29 5.41 6.06
C HIS A 63 9.33 6.90 5.70
N ASP A 64 8.56 7.33 4.69
CA ASP A 64 8.53 8.72 4.26
C ASP A 64 7.36 9.50 4.89
N TYR A 65 6.19 8.86 5.05
CA TYR A 65 5.01 9.51 5.61
C TYR A 65 4.80 9.19 7.09
N GLU A 66 5.25 8.03 7.56
CA GLU A 66 5.26 7.57 8.97
C GLU A 66 3.86 7.54 9.58
N VAL A 67 2.92 6.90 8.87
CA VAL A 67 1.50 6.80 9.25
C VAL A 67 1.01 5.36 9.43
N THR A 68 1.87 4.37 9.39
CA THR A 68 1.48 2.96 9.44
C THR A 68 1.35 2.45 10.89
N GLY A 69 2.45 2.19 11.56
CA GLY A 69 2.48 1.64 12.93
C GLY A 69 2.51 0.12 12.97
N LEU A 70 2.69 -0.41 14.18
CA LEU A 70 2.95 -1.84 14.41
C LEU A 70 1.88 -2.75 13.78
N GLU A 71 0.62 -2.42 13.94
CA GLU A 71 -0.50 -3.23 13.47
C GLU A 71 -0.50 -3.37 11.95
N LEU A 72 -0.38 -2.26 11.23
CA LEU A 72 -0.39 -2.25 9.77
C LEU A 72 0.88 -2.84 9.17
N ASP A 73 2.04 -2.54 9.77
CA ASP A 73 3.32 -3.07 9.31
C ASP A 73 3.37 -4.59 9.52
N THR A 74 2.87 -5.09 10.66
CA THR A 74 2.75 -6.54 10.92
C THR A 74 1.86 -7.21 9.89
N LEU A 75 0.67 -6.66 9.60
CA LEU A 75 -0.23 -7.21 8.59
C LEU A 75 0.43 -7.27 7.22
N VAL A 76 1.01 -6.16 6.78
CA VAL A 76 1.51 -6.03 5.41
C VAL A 76 2.81 -6.79 5.20
N HIS A 77 3.76 -6.71 6.14
CA HIS A 77 5.03 -7.44 6.01
C HIS A 77 4.81 -8.95 6.08
N THR A 78 3.88 -9.40 6.92
CA THR A 78 3.51 -10.82 6.96
C THR A 78 2.81 -11.24 5.67
N ALA A 79 1.95 -10.39 5.12
CA ALA A 79 1.28 -10.64 3.84
C ALA A 79 2.30 -10.82 2.69
N TRP A 80 3.32 -9.97 2.60
CA TRP A 80 4.34 -10.06 1.55
C TRP A 80 5.13 -11.37 1.57
N ALA A 81 5.25 -12.00 2.74
CA ALA A 81 5.96 -13.26 2.90
C ALA A 81 5.13 -14.49 2.49
N GLN A 82 3.82 -14.33 2.22
CA GLN A 82 2.96 -15.44 1.87
C GLN A 82 3.00 -15.75 0.38
N GLU A 83 2.97 -17.04 0.05
CA GLU A 83 2.82 -17.50 -1.33
C GLU A 83 1.46 -17.07 -1.89
N GLY A 84 1.43 -16.71 -3.17
CA GLY A 84 0.21 -16.25 -3.85
C GLY A 84 -0.19 -14.79 -3.57
N VAL A 85 0.58 -14.04 -2.76
CA VAL A 85 0.37 -12.61 -2.56
C VAL A 85 1.13 -11.82 -3.61
N LEU A 86 0.41 -11.03 -4.39
CA LEU A 86 0.98 -10.14 -5.40
C LEU A 86 1.38 -8.79 -4.82
N GLY A 87 0.67 -8.32 -3.80
CA GLY A 87 0.99 -7.07 -3.12
C GLY A 87 0.05 -6.80 -1.96
N ALA A 88 0.52 -5.98 -1.01
CA ALA A 88 -0.28 -5.52 0.12
C ALA A 88 0.16 -4.13 0.55
N ARG A 89 -0.78 -3.35 1.08
CA ARG A 89 -0.53 -2.01 1.62
C ARG A 89 -1.61 -1.60 2.62
N MET A 90 -1.28 -0.66 3.48
CA MET A 90 -2.32 0.00 4.25
C MET A 90 -3.29 0.79 3.35
N THR A 91 -4.51 1.00 3.83
CA THR A 91 -5.51 1.88 3.21
C THR A 91 -6.16 2.79 4.26
N GLY A 92 -6.68 3.92 3.83
CA GLY A 92 -7.24 4.95 4.72
C GLY A 92 -6.17 5.85 5.34
N ALA A 93 -6.45 6.37 6.54
CA ALA A 93 -5.59 7.33 7.23
C ALA A 93 -4.32 6.70 7.84
N GLY A 94 -4.29 5.39 8.03
CA GLY A 94 -3.25 4.71 8.76
C GLY A 94 -3.54 4.61 10.27
N PHE A 95 -2.49 4.60 11.09
CA PHE A 95 -2.55 4.58 12.56
C PHE A 95 -3.30 3.38 13.15
N GLY A 96 -3.07 2.17 12.59
CA GLY A 96 -3.69 0.93 13.05
C GLY A 96 -5.05 0.58 12.42
N GLY A 97 -5.38 1.19 11.27
CA GLY A 97 -6.62 0.95 10.53
C GLY A 97 -6.63 -0.32 9.70
N CYS A 98 -6.90 -0.22 8.41
CA CYS A 98 -7.04 -1.35 7.49
C CYS A 98 -5.86 -1.48 6.54
N ALA A 99 -5.57 -2.71 6.14
CA ALA A 99 -4.71 -3.04 5.01
C ALA A 99 -5.54 -3.75 3.91
N ILE A 100 -5.07 -3.65 2.68
CA ILE A 100 -5.59 -4.42 1.55
C ILE A 100 -4.47 -5.29 1.00
N ALA A 101 -4.82 -6.51 0.60
CA ALA A 101 -3.90 -7.44 -0.05
C ALA A 101 -4.51 -7.98 -1.34
N LEU A 102 -3.70 -8.10 -2.37
CA LEU A 102 -4.03 -8.77 -3.61
C LEU A 102 -3.48 -10.18 -3.56
N VAL A 103 -4.36 -11.15 -3.41
CA VAL A 103 -4.01 -12.56 -3.15
C VAL A 103 -4.61 -13.43 -4.24
N GLN A 104 -3.88 -14.42 -4.71
CA GLN A 104 -4.41 -15.45 -5.60
C GLN A 104 -5.55 -16.20 -4.91
N LYS A 105 -6.60 -16.52 -5.66
CA LYS A 105 -7.86 -17.03 -5.11
C LYS A 105 -7.69 -18.34 -4.31
N ASP A 106 -6.82 -19.21 -4.76
CA ASP A 106 -6.52 -20.49 -4.13
C ASP A 106 -5.61 -20.37 -2.90
N ALA A 107 -4.92 -19.24 -2.74
CA ALA A 107 -4.06 -18.95 -1.57
C ALA A 107 -4.80 -18.25 -0.41
N VAL A 108 -6.03 -17.81 -0.60
CA VAL A 108 -6.73 -16.92 0.36
C VAL A 108 -6.87 -17.54 1.75
N GLU A 109 -7.24 -18.82 1.87
CA GLU A 109 -7.45 -19.44 3.18
C GLU A 109 -6.12 -19.64 3.93
N ALA A 110 -5.08 -20.11 3.23
CA ALA A 110 -3.74 -20.23 3.83
C ALA A 110 -3.18 -18.86 4.24
N PHE A 111 -3.41 -17.83 3.42
CA PHE A 111 -3.06 -16.45 3.73
C PHE A 111 -3.73 -15.96 5.02
N LYS A 112 -5.04 -16.14 5.17
CA LYS A 112 -5.79 -15.72 6.36
C LYS A 112 -5.27 -16.41 7.64
N GLU A 113 -5.00 -17.70 7.56
CA GLU A 113 -4.46 -18.47 8.68
C GLU A 113 -3.07 -17.97 9.09
N ALA A 114 -2.14 -17.88 8.14
CA ALA A 114 -0.77 -17.49 8.42
C ALA A 114 -0.65 -16.04 8.91
N VAL A 115 -1.31 -15.11 8.23
CA VAL A 115 -1.29 -13.68 8.61
C VAL A 115 -2.03 -13.46 9.93
N GLY A 116 -3.19 -14.11 10.12
CA GLY A 116 -3.97 -13.99 11.34
C GLY A 116 -3.20 -14.46 12.56
N LYS A 117 -2.58 -15.64 12.47
CA LYS A 117 -1.77 -16.21 13.56
C LYS A 117 -0.59 -15.29 13.93
N HIS A 118 0.20 -14.89 12.95
CA HIS A 118 1.36 -14.05 13.22
C HIS A 118 0.97 -12.66 13.77
N TYR A 119 -0.09 -12.07 13.23
CA TYR A 119 -0.60 -10.82 13.75
C TYR A 119 -1.03 -10.92 15.21
N GLU A 120 -1.78 -11.96 15.59
CA GLU A 120 -2.21 -12.17 16.97
C GLU A 120 -1.03 -12.40 17.93
N GLU A 121 0.02 -13.12 17.47
CA GLU A 121 1.26 -13.32 18.23
C GLU A 121 2.00 -12.00 18.51
N VAL A 122 2.01 -11.07 17.56
CA VAL A 122 2.78 -9.81 17.64
C VAL A 122 1.96 -8.69 18.29
N VAL A 123 0.69 -8.57 17.91
CA VAL A 123 -0.17 -7.43 18.30
C VAL A 123 -1.02 -7.74 19.55
N GLY A 124 -1.30 -9.03 19.79
CA GLY A 124 -2.01 -9.49 20.99
C GLY A 124 -3.52 -9.66 20.83
N TYR A 125 -4.07 -9.45 19.63
CA TYR A 125 -5.47 -9.74 19.31
C TYR A 125 -5.61 -10.12 17.83
N ALA A 126 -6.67 -10.87 17.50
CA ALA A 126 -6.89 -11.37 16.14
C ALA A 126 -7.35 -10.26 15.18
N PRO A 127 -6.85 -10.23 13.93
CA PRO A 127 -7.35 -9.33 12.91
C PRO A 127 -8.68 -9.86 12.33
N SER A 128 -9.48 -8.97 11.75
CA SER A 128 -10.65 -9.34 10.97
C SER A 128 -10.33 -9.34 9.48
N PHE A 129 -10.79 -10.37 8.75
CA PHE A 129 -10.60 -10.48 7.30
C PHE A 129 -11.93 -10.33 6.56
N TYR A 130 -11.90 -9.56 5.48
CA TYR A 130 -13.02 -9.34 4.58
C TYR A 130 -12.56 -9.65 3.16
N ILE A 131 -13.28 -10.51 2.47
CA ILE A 131 -13.05 -10.78 1.04
C ILE A 131 -13.91 -9.79 0.27
N ALA A 132 -13.25 -8.95 -0.54
CA ALA A 132 -13.91 -8.00 -1.42
C ALA A 132 -13.75 -8.43 -2.87
N GLU A 133 -14.83 -8.32 -3.64
CA GLU A 133 -14.81 -8.50 -5.08
C GLU A 133 -14.81 -7.14 -5.77
N VAL A 134 -14.15 -7.08 -6.94
CA VAL A 134 -14.15 -5.86 -7.75
C VAL A 134 -15.55 -5.67 -8.32
N ALA A 135 -16.14 -4.52 -8.01
CA ALA A 135 -17.44 -4.11 -8.49
C ALA A 135 -17.36 -2.86 -9.37
N GLY A 136 -18.49 -2.36 -9.82
CA GLY A 136 -18.56 -1.09 -10.55
C GLY A 136 -18.01 0.06 -9.73
N GLY A 137 -17.34 1.01 -10.38
CA GLY A 137 -16.80 2.20 -9.72
C GLY A 137 -17.87 3.11 -9.11
N THR A 138 -17.44 4.16 -8.44
CA THR A 138 -18.32 5.20 -7.88
C THR A 138 -19.24 5.76 -8.97
N ARG A 139 -20.54 5.81 -8.70
CA ARG A 139 -21.56 6.31 -9.63
C ARG A 139 -22.63 7.09 -8.86
N VAL A 140 -23.32 7.98 -9.57
CA VAL A 140 -24.53 8.62 -9.04
C VAL A 140 -25.62 7.53 -8.96
N LEU A 141 -26.35 7.51 -7.86
CA LEU A 141 -27.53 6.67 -7.70
C LEU A 141 -28.72 7.45 -8.24
N ASP A 142 -29.46 6.84 -9.18
CA ASP A 142 -30.71 7.39 -9.73
C ASP A 142 -31.85 7.26 -8.72
#